data_a8265e3b8cb53b22da17d9d36054dfe8
#
_entry.id   a8265e3b8cb53b22da17d9d36054dfe8
#
_cell.length_a   1.000
_cell.length_b   1.000
_cell.length_c   1.000
_cell.angle_alpha   90.00
_cell.angle_beta   90.00
_cell.angle_gamma   90.00
#
_symmetry.space_group_name_H-M   'P 1'
#
loop_
_entity.id
_entity.type
_entity.pdbx_description
1 polymer ?
#
loop_
_entity_poly.entity_id
_entity_poly.type
_entity_poly.pdbx_seq_one_letter_code
_entity_poly.pdbx_strand_id
1 'polypeptide(L)'
;MMYRRFFRGCLYSVLVALWTMPLSSRAMAFRYVKNFIVMESTLFYQDKVLPHEVGVSTTSTHCLMDSTYAVNVLKVDVAHLKSAVINKKEGGYYSLQLDSLNFCGETYRNVMFVVMEMQQKFKGKVPDVVLGNSILSHRAWHVDLQRHTFTPCSPDRSYGKIRLKCSIGKRVEYGFVFLKAKVGGRKVRMQFSLSKGLHLLPHGGYGFPWQSLTREGGSLDRPLSLETLPLYKDVPTQIGDFHFVADYRLGYPGEDKEGTLYIDALEGKSFVLNYPKKVIEILE
;
A
#
# COMPACT_ATOMS: atom_id res chain seq x y z
N MET A 1 -12.60 -57.23 -27.12
CA MET A 1 -13.45 -56.04 -26.90
C MET A 1 -13.23 -55.43 -25.51
N MET A 2 -12.00 -55.51 -24.94
CA MET A 2 -11.72 -55.10 -23.54
C MET A 2 -10.71 -53.95 -23.40
N TYR A 3 -10.08 -53.52 -24.47
CA TYR A 3 -9.06 -52.44 -24.43
C TYR A 3 -9.56 -51.01 -24.61
N ARG A 4 -10.82 -50.78 -24.96
CA ARG A 4 -11.35 -49.41 -25.20
C ARG A 4 -11.90 -48.67 -23.95
N ARG A 5 -12.06 -49.35 -22.82
CA ARG A 5 -12.58 -48.71 -21.58
C ARG A 5 -11.52 -48.13 -20.66
N PHE A 6 -10.25 -48.60 -20.77
CA PHE A 6 -9.17 -48.10 -19.90
C PHE A 6 -8.64 -46.72 -20.29
N PHE A 7 -8.66 -46.39 -21.59
CA PHE A 7 -8.13 -45.10 -22.06
C PHE A 7 -9.03 -43.91 -21.76
N ARG A 8 -10.33 -44.09 -21.60
CA ARG A 8 -11.25 -42.99 -21.26
C ARG A 8 -11.17 -42.58 -19.79
N GLY A 9 -10.85 -43.49 -18.88
CA GLY A 9 -10.71 -43.18 -17.45
C GLY A 9 -9.47 -42.33 -17.12
N CYS A 10 -8.33 -42.61 -17.77
CA CYS A 10 -7.09 -41.88 -17.55
C CYS A 10 -7.14 -40.44 -18.10
N LEU A 11 -7.84 -40.18 -19.23
CA LEU A 11 -7.94 -38.82 -19.79
C LEU A 11 -8.77 -37.90 -18.92
N TYR A 12 -9.84 -38.41 -18.32
CA TYR A 12 -10.68 -37.63 -17.39
C TYR A 12 -9.94 -37.29 -16.09
N SER A 13 -9.13 -38.22 -15.56
CA SER A 13 -8.36 -37.98 -14.34
C SER A 13 -7.25 -36.94 -14.54
N VAL A 14 -6.62 -36.90 -15.71
CA VAL A 14 -5.59 -35.92 -16.05
C VAL A 14 -6.23 -34.53 -16.30
N LEU A 15 -7.41 -34.47 -16.94
CA LEU A 15 -8.13 -33.21 -17.16
C LEU A 15 -8.68 -32.60 -15.84
N VAL A 16 -9.16 -33.43 -14.91
CA VAL A 16 -9.62 -32.96 -13.60
C VAL A 16 -8.43 -32.51 -12.73
N ALA A 17 -7.28 -33.17 -12.81
CA ALA A 17 -6.07 -32.75 -12.09
C ALA A 17 -5.50 -31.43 -12.60
N LEU A 18 -5.64 -31.11 -13.89
CA LEU A 18 -5.26 -29.80 -14.45
C LEU A 18 -6.20 -28.66 -14.01
N TRP A 19 -7.45 -28.96 -13.64
CA TRP A 19 -8.41 -27.96 -13.15
C TRP A 19 -8.31 -27.71 -11.64
N THR A 20 -7.65 -28.56 -10.89
CA THR A 20 -7.48 -28.44 -9.44
C THR A 20 -6.09 -27.98 -9.03
N MET A 21 -5.20 -27.67 -9.97
CA MET A 21 -3.97 -26.95 -9.59
C MET A 21 -4.39 -25.60 -9.02
N PRO A 22 -4.09 -25.31 -7.73
CA PRO A 22 -4.32 -23.98 -7.19
C PRO A 22 -3.58 -23.03 -8.14
N LEU A 23 -4.29 -22.00 -8.63
CA LEU A 23 -3.64 -20.90 -9.32
C LEU A 23 -2.53 -20.43 -8.38
N SER A 24 -1.30 -20.86 -8.68
CA SER A 24 -0.14 -20.46 -7.89
C SER A 24 -0.14 -18.94 -7.92
N SER A 25 -0.23 -18.33 -6.78
CA SER A 25 -0.18 -16.86 -6.62
C SER A 25 1.07 -16.38 -7.35
N ARG A 26 0.84 -15.80 -8.53
CA ARG A 26 1.94 -15.38 -9.41
C ARG A 26 2.59 -14.15 -8.77
N ALA A 27 3.89 -14.24 -8.55
CA ALA A 27 4.68 -13.07 -8.18
C ALA A 27 4.55 -12.02 -9.29
N MET A 28 4.13 -10.81 -8.94
CA MET A 28 4.05 -9.70 -9.88
C MET A 28 5.25 -8.78 -9.68
N ALA A 29 5.86 -8.42 -10.80
CA ALA A 29 6.91 -7.41 -10.80
C ALA A 29 6.32 -6.04 -10.46
N PHE A 30 7.07 -5.24 -9.71
CA PHE A 30 6.75 -3.85 -9.47
C PHE A 30 7.94 -2.94 -9.82
N ARG A 31 7.64 -1.68 -10.01
CA ARG A 31 8.64 -0.62 -10.12
C ARG A 31 8.27 0.56 -9.21
N TYR A 32 9.23 1.40 -8.93
CA TYR A 32 8.95 2.65 -8.23
C TYR A 32 8.65 3.76 -9.23
N VAL A 33 7.52 4.40 -9.07
CA VAL A 33 7.14 5.62 -9.79
C VAL A 33 6.78 6.68 -8.78
N LYS A 34 7.52 7.80 -8.79
CA LYS A 34 7.24 8.91 -7.87
C LYS A 34 7.12 8.45 -6.40
N ASN A 35 8.00 7.55 -5.98
CA ASN A 35 8.07 6.94 -4.66
C ASN A 35 7.00 5.86 -4.34
N PHE A 36 6.04 5.60 -5.20
CA PHE A 36 5.06 4.52 -5.03
C PHE A 36 5.56 3.22 -5.64
N ILE A 37 5.24 2.10 -5.00
CA ILE A 37 5.22 0.80 -5.66
C ILE A 37 4.10 0.85 -6.69
N VAL A 38 4.42 0.60 -7.96
CA VAL A 38 3.47 0.58 -9.07
C VAL A 38 3.53 -0.76 -9.77
N MET A 39 2.37 -1.33 -10.07
CA MET A 39 2.20 -2.66 -10.65
C MET A 39 1.08 -2.66 -11.68
N GLU A 40 1.16 -3.61 -12.61
CA GLU A 40 0.07 -3.86 -13.55
C GLU A 40 -1.19 -4.37 -12.84
N SER A 41 -2.33 -3.98 -13.35
CA SER A 41 -3.64 -4.38 -12.88
C SER A 41 -4.64 -4.34 -14.03
N THR A 42 -5.84 -4.87 -13.86
CA THR A 42 -6.92 -4.72 -14.83
C THR A 42 -8.17 -4.23 -14.10
N LEU A 43 -8.66 -3.08 -14.52
CA LEU A 43 -9.88 -2.47 -14.01
C LEU A 43 -11.06 -2.86 -14.90
N PHE A 44 -12.19 -3.21 -14.30
CA PHE A 44 -13.45 -3.51 -15.00
C PHE A 44 -14.50 -2.52 -14.55
N TYR A 45 -15.02 -1.77 -15.50
CA TYR A 45 -16.05 -0.79 -15.24
C TYR A 45 -17.07 -0.80 -16.38
N GLN A 46 -18.34 -1.15 -16.09
CA GLN A 46 -19.35 -1.43 -17.11
C GLN A 46 -18.83 -2.48 -18.11
N ASP A 47 -18.93 -2.22 -19.40
CA ASP A 47 -18.45 -3.12 -20.45
C ASP A 47 -16.95 -2.94 -20.80
N LYS A 48 -16.22 -2.13 -20.02
CA LYS A 48 -14.81 -1.81 -20.30
C LYS A 48 -13.87 -2.67 -19.49
N VAL A 49 -12.83 -3.15 -20.18
CA VAL A 49 -11.70 -3.86 -19.61
C VAL A 49 -10.46 -2.99 -19.83
N LEU A 50 -9.88 -2.48 -18.76
CA LEU A 50 -8.85 -1.45 -18.81
C LEU A 50 -7.57 -1.94 -18.10
N PRO A 51 -6.56 -2.45 -18.83
CA PRO A 51 -5.24 -2.64 -18.26
C PRO A 51 -4.71 -1.30 -17.77
N HIS A 52 -4.23 -1.24 -16.55
CA HIS A 52 -3.73 -0.01 -15.95
C HIS A 52 -2.67 -0.30 -14.87
N GLU A 53 -1.70 0.59 -14.76
CA GLU A 53 -0.77 0.56 -13.64
C GLU A 53 -1.38 1.21 -12.42
N VAL A 54 -1.34 0.51 -11.29
CA VAL A 54 -1.86 0.98 -10.01
C VAL A 54 -0.75 1.18 -8.99
N GLY A 55 -0.82 2.27 -8.25
CA GLY A 55 0.01 2.47 -7.08
C GLY A 55 -0.51 1.65 -5.89
N VAL A 56 0.38 1.27 -4.97
CA VAL A 56 0.03 0.55 -3.73
C VAL A 56 0.38 1.40 -2.52
N SER A 57 -0.56 1.58 -1.59
CA SER A 57 -0.37 2.42 -0.41
C SER A 57 -0.98 1.83 0.86
N THR A 58 -0.15 1.60 1.86
CA THR A 58 -0.59 1.24 3.23
C THR A 58 -0.99 2.47 4.06
N THR A 59 -0.76 3.66 3.54
CA THR A 59 -1.13 4.94 4.18
C THR A 59 -2.45 5.51 3.66
N SER A 60 -3.17 4.76 2.82
CA SER A 60 -4.54 5.05 2.41
C SER A 60 -5.48 3.97 2.93
N THR A 61 -6.60 4.36 3.55
CA THR A 61 -7.64 3.41 4.00
C THR A 61 -8.46 2.88 2.85
N HIS A 62 -8.76 3.74 1.88
CA HIS A 62 -9.57 3.43 0.70
C HIS A 62 -8.70 3.38 -0.56
N CYS A 63 -9.19 2.75 -1.59
CA CYS A 63 -8.64 2.93 -2.93
C CYS A 63 -8.93 4.34 -3.41
N LEU A 64 -7.99 4.96 -4.11
CA LEU A 64 -8.08 6.33 -4.62
C LEU A 64 -8.00 6.32 -6.14
N MET A 65 -8.72 7.24 -6.78
CA MET A 65 -8.68 7.44 -8.23
C MET A 65 -8.66 8.93 -8.53
N ASP A 66 -7.81 9.33 -9.46
CA ASP A 66 -7.81 10.71 -9.94
C ASP A 66 -9.09 11.02 -10.74
N SER A 67 -9.68 12.19 -10.49
CA SER A 67 -10.92 12.62 -11.14
C SER A 67 -10.75 12.74 -12.67
N THR A 68 -9.59 13.19 -13.13
CA THR A 68 -9.29 13.28 -14.56
C THR A 68 -9.26 11.90 -15.21
N TYR A 69 -8.68 10.90 -14.53
CA TYR A 69 -8.70 9.51 -14.99
C TYR A 69 -10.13 8.96 -15.05
N ALA A 70 -10.92 9.16 -14.00
CA ALA A 70 -12.32 8.70 -13.96
C ALA A 70 -13.15 9.29 -15.12
N VAL A 71 -13.02 10.58 -15.38
CA VAL A 71 -13.77 11.26 -16.44
C VAL A 71 -13.24 10.94 -17.83
N ASN A 72 -11.92 11.05 -18.05
CA ASN A 72 -11.36 10.99 -19.39
C ASN A 72 -11.11 9.55 -19.87
N VAL A 73 -10.79 8.62 -18.98
CA VAL A 73 -10.47 7.23 -19.33
C VAL A 73 -11.68 6.31 -19.09
N LEU A 74 -12.23 6.30 -17.89
CA LEU A 74 -13.41 5.48 -17.60
C LEU A 74 -14.70 6.05 -18.24
N LYS A 75 -14.70 7.34 -18.62
CA LYS A 75 -15.88 8.06 -19.15
C LYS A 75 -17.03 8.08 -18.13
N VAL A 76 -16.68 8.24 -16.88
CA VAL A 76 -17.68 8.40 -15.82
C VAL A 76 -18.36 9.75 -15.98
N ASP A 77 -19.69 9.74 -15.97
CA ASP A 77 -20.44 10.99 -15.88
C ASP A 77 -20.37 11.52 -14.43
N VAL A 78 -19.81 12.72 -14.28
CA VAL A 78 -19.64 13.38 -12.98
C VAL A 78 -20.98 13.54 -12.26
N ALA A 79 -22.09 13.69 -13.00
CA ALA A 79 -23.43 13.77 -12.43
C ALA A 79 -23.86 12.48 -11.72
N HIS A 80 -23.27 11.34 -12.08
CA HIS A 80 -23.52 10.04 -11.45
C HIS A 80 -22.59 9.69 -10.30
N LEU A 81 -21.55 10.51 -10.05
CA LEU A 81 -20.66 10.31 -8.91
C LEU A 81 -21.41 10.65 -7.61
N LYS A 82 -21.50 9.68 -6.73
CA LYS A 82 -22.10 9.90 -5.41
C LYS A 82 -21.12 10.68 -4.55
N SER A 83 -21.59 11.75 -3.91
CA SER A 83 -20.79 12.46 -2.91
C SER A 83 -20.39 11.51 -1.79
N ALA A 84 -19.08 11.35 -1.61
CA ALA A 84 -18.51 10.57 -0.51
C ALA A 84 -18.16 11.51 0.63
N VAL A 85 -18.92 11.44 1.72
CA VAL A 85 -18.60 12.19 2.94
C VAL A 85 -17.54 11.42 3.73
N ILE A 86 -16.26 11.63 3.41
CA ILE A 86 -15.16 11.05 4.19
C ILE A 86 -14.84 11.91 5.40
N ASN A 87 -15.06 13.22 5.28
CA ASN A 87 -14.90 14.16 6.38
C ASN A 87 -15.89 15.33 6.20
N LYS A 88 -16.69 15.64 7.24
CA LYS A 88 -17.70 16.73 7.16
C LYS A 88 -17.11 18.12 6.89
N LYS A 89 -15.80 18.28 6.97
CA LYS A 89 -15.09 19.56 6.80
C LYS A 89 -14.56 19.80 5.39
N GLU A 90 -14.49 18.80 4.53
CA GLU A 90 -13.87 18.90 3.20
C GLU A 90 -14.85 18.41 2.14
N GLY A 91 -15.45 19.35 1.44
CA GLY A 91 -16.23 19.07 0.24
C GLY A 91 -15.34 18.60 -0.91
N GLY A 92 -15.86 17.77 -1.82
CA GLY A 92 -15.22 17.47 -3.09
C GLY A 92 -14.68 16.06 -3.27
N TYR A 93 -15.02 15.12 -2.40
CA TYR A 93 -14.76 13.70 -2.65
C TYR A 93 -16.00 13.01 -3.21
N TYR A 94 -15.77 12.16 -4.19
CA TYR A 94 -16.81 11.33 -4.79
C TYR A 94 -16.47 9.87 -4.59
N SER A 95 -17.48 9.01 -4.62
CA SER A 95 -17.28 7.56 -4.63
C SER A 95 -17.64 6.98 -5.98
N LEU A 96 -16.81 6.08 -6.48
CA LEU A 96 -17.01 5.30 -7.68
C LEU A 96 -16.84 3.83 -7.34
N GLN A 97 -17.80 3.00 -7.72
CA GLN A 97 -17.68 1.56 -7.62
C GLN A 97 -17.29 0.97 -8.96
N LEU A 98 -16.18 0.26 -9.01
CA LEU A 98 -15.82 -0.60 -10.14
C LEU A 98 -16.48 -1.97 -9.97
N ASP A 99 -16.84 -2.60 -11.08
CA ASP A 99 -17.43 -3.95 -11.08
C ASP A 99 -16.44 -4.97 -10.53
N SER A 100 -15.19 -4.86 -10.98
CA SER A 100 -14.08 -5.65 -10.42
C SER A 100 -12.71 -5.05 -10.74
N LEU A 101 -11.72 -5.62 -10.05
CA LEU A 101 -10.30 -5.31 -10.19
C LEU A 101 -9.52 -6.62 -10.15
N ASN A 102 -8.69 -6.88 -11.14
CA ASN A 102 -7.71 -7.97 -11.07
C ASN A 102 -6.37 -7.45 -10.58
N PHE A 103 -5.93 -7.95 -9.44
CA PHE A 103 -4.67 -7.55 -8.82
C PHE A 103 -3.95 -8.77 -8.24
N CYS A 104 -2.68 -8.95 -8.60
CA CYS A 104 -1.85 -10.08 -8.16
C CYS A 104 -2.49 -11.47 -8.42
N GLY A 105 -3.17 -11.62 -9.56
CA GLY A 105 -3.82 -12.87 -9.95
C GLY A 105 -5.17 -13.12 -9.27
N GLU A 106 -5.70 -12.15 -8.55
CA GLU A 106 -6.99 -12.24 -7.86
C GLU A 106 -7.99 -11.21 -8.35
N THR A 107 -9.26 -11.58 -8.31
CA THR A 107 -10.37 -10.72 -8.69
C THR A 107 -11.09 -10.21 -7.46
N TYR A 108 -11.04 -8.91 -7.25
CA TYR A 108 -11.83 -8.19 -6.25
C TYR A 108 -13.07 -7.64 -6.91
N ARG A 109 -14.24 -7.87 -6.33
CA ARG A 109 -15.53 -7.41 -6.88
C ARG A 109 -16.06 -6.21 -6.12
N ASN A 110 -16.85 -5.36 -6.80
CA ASN A 110 -17.52 -4.20 -6.21
C ASN A 110 -16.54 -3.27 -5.47
N VAL A 111 -15.40 -2.97 -6.09
CA VAL A 111 -14.33 -2.21 -5.46
C VAL A 111 -14.69 -0.73 -5.43
N MET A 112 -14.76 -0.17 -4.21
CA MET A 112 -15.04 1.24 -4.00
C MET A 112 -13.78 2.09 -4.07
N PHE A 113 -13.83 3.13 -4.87
CA PHE A 113 -12.79 4.15 -4.99
C PHE A 113 -13.31 5.50 -4.49
N VAL A 114 -12.44 6.23 -3.83
CA VAL A 114 -12.61 7.66 -3.59
C VAL A 114 -12.01 8.39 -4.78
N VAL A 115 -12.83 9.18 -5.46
CA VAL A 115 -12.42 9.98 -6.62
C VAL A 115 -12.13 11.39 -6.16
N MET A 116 -10.94 11.91 -6.50
CA MET A 116 -10.48 13.22 -6.08
C MET A 116 -9.44 13.79 -7.06
N GLU A 117 -9.19 15.08 -7.02
CA GLU A 117 -8.22 15.78 -7.89
C GLU A 117 -6.77 15.54 -7.46
N MET A 118 -6.31 14.27 -7.53
CA MET A 118 -4.97 13.89 -7.08
C MET A 118 -3.87 14.51 -7.93
N GLN A 119 -4.00 14.47 -9.25
CA GLN A 119 -2.96 14.97 -10.15
C GLN A 119 -2.75 16.47 -10.01
N GLN A 120 -3.82 17.23 -9.86
CA GLN A 120 -3.75 18.66 -9.62
C GLN A 120 -3.12 18.96 -8.26
N LYS A 121 -3.62 18.34 -7.20
CA LYS A 121 -3.20 18.57 -5.81
C LYS A 121 -1.73 18.19 -5.60
N PHE A 122 -1.26 17.09 -6.17
CA PHE A 122 0.11 16.61 -6.03
C PHE A 122 1.01 16.92 -7.25
N LYS A 123 0.57 17.84 -8.15
CA LYS A 123 1.35 18.26 -9.34
C LYS A 123 1.88 17.04 -10.13
N GLY A 124 1.03 16.06 -10.36
CA GLY A 124 1.39 14.85 -11.07
C GLY A 124 2.39 13.92 -10.35
N LYS A 125 2.59 14.04 -9.03
CA LYS A 125 3.56 13.24 -8.26
C LYS A 125 2.99 11.94 -7.67
N VAL A 126 1.75 11.59 -8.00
CA VAL A 126 1.08 10.36 -7.56
C VAL A 126 0.55 9.56 -8.75
N PRO A 127 0.36 8.23 -8.64
CA PRO A 127 -0.35 7.44 -9.64
C PRO A 127 -1.81 7.86 -9.77
N ASP A 128 -2.41 7.67 -10.95
CA ASP A 128 -3.82 7.99 -11.19
C ASP A 128 -4.77 7.10 -10.40
N VAL A 129 -4.35 5.87 -10.14
CA VAL A 129 -5.09 4.88 -9.35
C VAL A 129 -4.19 4.34 -8.26
N VAL A 130 -4.67 4.34 -7.01
CA VAL A 130 -3.93 3.84 -5.84
C VAL A 130 -4.80 2.83 -5.09
N LEU A 131 -4.26 1.64 -4.88
CA LEU A 131 -4.89 0.61 -4.05
C LEU A 131 -4.51 0.83 -2.58
N GLY A 132 -5.52 0.96 -1.74
CA GLY A 132 -5.39 1.18 -0.32
C GLY A 132 -5.67 -0.06 0.52
N ASN A 133 -5.79 0.14 1.82
CA ASN A 133 -6.00 -0.93 2.79
C ASN A 133 -7.34 -1.67 2.61
N SER A 134 -8.33 -1.08 1.93
CA SER A 134 -9.57 -1.79 1.55
C SER A 134 -9.33 -3.02 0.66
N ILE A 135 -8.20 -3.07 -0.05
CA ILE A 135 -7.73 -4.24 -0.79
C ILE A 135 -6.64 -4.99 -0.02
N LEU A 136 -5.64 -4.26 0.51
CA LEU A 136 -4.45 -4.87 1.08
C LEU A 136 -4.72 -5.62 2.38
N SER A 137 -5.67 -5.18 3.20
CA SER A 137 -5.90 -5.71 4.55
C SER A 137 -6.47 -7.13 4.59
N HIS A 138 -6.95 -7.64 3.48
CA HIS A 138 -7.56 -8.98 3.43
C HIS A 138 -6.56 -10.13 3.41
N ARG A 139 -5.25 -9.84 3.25
CA ARG A 139 -4.24 -10.86 3.00
C ARG A 139 -2.91 -10.61 3.69
N ALA A 140 -2.02 -11.58 3.50
CA ALA A 140 -0.59 -11.42 3.69
C ALA A 140 0.08 -11.21 2.32
N TRP A 141 1.07 -10.32 2.28
CA TRP A 141 1.78 -9.89 1.08
C TRP A 141 3.28 -10.08 1.26
N HIS A 142 3.88 -10.96 0.45
CA HIS A 142 5.33 -11.07 0.35
C HIS A 142 5.85 -9.98 -0.59
N VAL A 143 6.70 -9.12 -0.08
CA VAL A 143 7.34 -8.03 -0.80
C VAL A 143 8.84 -8.29 -0.82
N ASP A 144 9.40 -8.51 -2.00
CA ASP A 144 10.83 -8.67 -2.22
C ASP A 144 11.40 -7.40 -2.84
N LEU A 145 12.14 -6.63 -2.05
CA LEU A 145 12.69 -5.34 -2.49
C LEU A 145 13.93 -5.49 -3.37
N GLN A 146 14.58 -6.65 -3.38
CA GLN A 146 15.73 -6.91 -4.25
C GLN A 146 15.27 -7.32 -5.65
N ARG A 147 14.26 -8.22 -5.71
CA ARG A 147 13.71 -8.72 -6.96
C ARG A 147 12.58 -7.85 -7.51
N HIS A 148 12.16 -6.84 -6.75
CA HIS A 148 11.01 -6.00 -7.05
C HIS A 148 9.75 -6.84 -7.35
N THR A 149 9.40 -7.77 -6.45
CA THR A 149 8.20 -8.59 -6.60
C THR A 149 7.24 -8.43 -5.43
N PHE A 150 5.96 -8.51 -5.74
CA PHE A 150 4.85 -8.41 -4.81
C PHE A 150 3.93 -9.61 -5.02
N THR A 151 3.72 -10.43 -3.97
CA THR A 151 3.03 -11.71 -4.11
C THR A 151 2.05 -11.91 -2.97
N PRO A 152 0.77 -12.24 -3.22
CA PRO A 152 -0.12 -12.69 -2.18
C PRO A 152 0.36 -14.02 -1.61
N CYS A 153 0.28 -14.17 -0.29
CA CYS A 153 0.72 -15.39 0.38
C CYS A 153 -0.25 -15.78 1.51
N SER A 154 -0.11 -17.00 2.01
CA SER A 154 -0.98 -17.49 3.08
C SER A 154 -0.72 -16.74 4.39
N PRO A 155 -1.74 -16.19 5.04
CA PRO A 155 -1.56 -15.55 6.33
C PRO A 155 -1.19 -16.54 7.44
N ASP A 156 -1.50 -17.83 7.28
CA ASP A 156 -1.32 -18.83 8.35
C ASP A 156 0.12 -19.33 8.48
N ARG A 157 0.89 -19.21 7.42
CA ARG A 157 2.29 -19.60 7.39
C ARG A 157 3.16 -18.54 8.07
N SER A 158 4.24 -18.97 8.74
CA SER A 158 5.32 -18.09 9.19
C SER A 158 6.43 -18.08 8.15
N TYR A 159 6.99 -16.91 7.88
CA TYR A 159 7.94 -16.69 6.79
C TYR A 159 9.32 -16.25 7.27
N GLY A 160 9.38 -15.45 8.33
CA GLY A 160 10.62 -14.85 8.79
C GLY A 160 10.86 -15.03 10.30
N LYS A 161 12.12 -14.94 10.71
CA LYS A 161 12.52 -15.02 12.12
C LYS A 161 12.29 -13.70 12.86
N ILE A 162 12.58 -12.55 12.23
CA ILE A 162 12.36 -11.23 12.81
C ILE A 162 10.90 -10.84 12.60
N ARG A 163 10.17 -10.66 13.69
CA ARG A 163 8.73 -10.39 13.69
C ARG A 163 8.43 -9.05 14.33
N LEU A 164 7.99 -8.10 13.53
CA LEU A 164 7.58 -6.78 13.98
C LEU A 164 6.09 -6.77 14.25
N LYS A 165 5.68 -6.77 15.51
CA LYS A 165 4.27 -6.71 15.90
C LYS A 165 3.66 -5.38 15.48
N CYS A 166 2.54 -5.44 14.77
CA CYS A 166 1.79 -4.29 14.31
C CYS A 166 0.51 -4.09 15.12
N SER A 167 -0.03 -2.88 15.09
CA SER A 167 -1.42 -2.61 15.44
C SER A 167 -2.14 -2.02 14.24
N ILE A 168 -3.38 -2.44 14.02
CA ILE A 168 -4.22 -1.87 12.97
C ILE A 168 -5.09 -0.78 13.61
N GLY A 169 -5.12 0.41 13.00
CA GLY A 169 -5.92 1.52 13.50
C GLY A 169 -7.41 1.18 13.50
N LYS A 170 -8.12 1.45 14.61
CA LYS A 170 -9.53 1.07 14.78
C LYS A 170 -10.53 2.11 14.25
N ARG A 171 -10.08 3.24 13.70
CA ARG A 171 -10.98 4.35 13.33
C ARG A 171 -11.81 4.11 12.08
N VAL A 172 -11.40 3.17 11.25
CA VAL A 172 -12.07 2.79 10.00
C VAL A 172 -11.95 1.27 9.81
N GLU A 173 -12.82 0.69 9.00
CA GLU A 173 -12.87 -0.74 8.71
C GLU A 173 -11.51 -1.28 8.22
N TYR A 174 -10.81 -0.49 7.41
CA TYR A 174 -9.51 -0.83 6.83
C TYR A 174 -8.42 0.09 7.42
N GLY A 175 -7.88 -0.32 8.56
CA GLY A 175 -6.97 0.53 9.32
C GLY A 175 -5.53 0.56 8.81
N PHE A 176 -4.84 1.62 9.18
CA PHE A 176 -3.40 1.78 8.95
C PHE A 176 -2.58 0.79 9.77
N VAL A 177 -1.41 0.40 9.24
CA VAL A 177 -0.44 -0.43 9.94
C VAL A 177 0.47 0.44 10.80
N PHE A 178 0.46 0.22 12.11
CA PHE A 178 1.32 0.95 13.04
C PHE A 178 2.32 0.03 13.74
N LEU A 179 3.53 0.52 13.88
CA LEU A 179 4.64 -0.09 14.61
C LEU A 179 4.98 0.75 15.85
N LYS A 180 5.45 0.09 16.90
CA LYS A 180 6.05 0.76 18.06
C LYS A 180 7.57 0.73 17.87
N ALA A 181 8.17 1.90 17.64
CA ALA A 181 9.60 2.07 17.47
C ALA A 181 10.22 2.76 18.68
N LYS A 182 11.53 2.54 18.87
CA LYS A 182 12.40 3.40 19.67
C LYS A 182 13.32 4.14 18.71
N VAL A 183 13.18 5.45 18.59
CA VAL A 183 13.98 6.31 17.72
C VAL A 183 14.88 7.16 18.61
N GLY A 184 16.19 6.96 18.53
CA GLY A 184 17.16 7.58 19.44
C GLY A 184 16.83 7.32 20.93
N GLY A 185 16.34 6.11 21.25
CA GLY A 185 15.89 5.72 22.59
C GLY A 185 14.47 6.13 22.99
N ARG A 186 13.80 7.03 22.24
CA ARG A 186 12.42 7.48 22.53
C ARG A 186 11.39 6.57 21.88
N LYS A 187 10.32 6.25 22.61
CA LYS A 187 9.18 5.47 22.08
C LYS A 187 8.34 6.33 21.15
N VAL A 188 8.18 5.88 19.93
CA VAL A 188 7.39 6.54 18.88
C VAL A 188 6.44 5.54 18.25
N ARG A 189 5.20 5.97 17.95
CA ARG A 189 4.28 5.23 17.14
C ARG A 189 4.47 5.62 15.68
N MET A 190 4.77 4.66 14.81
CA MET A 190 5.10 4.88 13.42
C MET A 190 4.07 4.19 12.51
N GLN A 191 3.46 4.91 11.59
CA GLN A 191 2.68 4.33 10.50
C GLN A 191 3.64 3.73 9.47
N PHE A 192 3.43 2.49 9.07
CA PHE A 192 4.25 1.84 8.04
C PHE A 192 3.74 2.17 6.65
N SER A 193 4.64 2.67 5.79
CA SER A 193 4.36 3.04 4.41
C SER A 193 5.15 2.17 3.42
N LEU A 194 4.45 1.61 2.43
CA LEU A 194 5.07 0.94 1.28
C LEU A 194 5.67 1.93 0.26
N SER A 195 5.48 3.23 0.43
CA SER A 195 6.14 4.24 -0.40
C SER A 195 7.57 4.46 0.05
N LYS A 196 8.43 4.90 -0.87
CA LYS A 196 9.77 5.43 -0.55
C LYS A 196 9.67 6.85 0.01
N GLY A 197 10.57 7.20 0.90
CA GLY A 197 10.64 8.57 1.42
C GLY A 197 11.50 8.74 2.66
N LEU A 198 11.77 9.98 2.99
CA LEU A 198 12.45 10.33 4.23
C LEU A 198 11.51 10.09 5.41
N HIS A 199 11.94 9.30 6.40
CA HIS A 199 11.12 8.93 7.54
C HIS A 199 10.62 10.17 8.29
N LEU A 200 9.44 10.07 8.88
CA LEU A 200 8.76 11.16 9.56
C LEU A 200 8.69 10.88 11.07
N LEU A 201 9.14 11.83 11.88
CA LEU A 201 8.85 11.84 13.32
C LEU A 201 7.62 12.70 13.61
N PRO A 202 6.79 12.35 14.60
CA PRO A 202 5.75 13.25 15.10
C PRO A 202 6.36 14.59 15.51
N HIS A 203 5.57 15.67 15.41
CA HIS A 203 6.03 16.96 15.90
C HIS A 203 6.36 16.91 17.39
N GLY A 204 7.55 17.41 17.75
CA GLY A 204 8.02 17.41 19.15
C GLY A 204 9.53 17.67 19.25
N GLY A 205 10.00 17.93 20.46
CA GLY A 205 11.43 18.09 20.74
C GLY A 205 12.11 16.73 20.97
N TYR A 206 13.06 16.35 20.11
CA TYR A 206 13.76 15.06 20.20
C TYR A 206 15.13 15.13 20.89
N GLY A 207 15.70 16.34 21.01
CA GLY A 207 17.01 16.53 21.64
C GLY A 207 18.19 15.98 20.84
N PHE A 208 17.99 15.60 19.57
CA PHE A 208 19.06 15.23 18.65
C PHE A 208 19.62 16.45 17.94
N PRO A 209 20.89 16.43 17.53
CA PRO A 209 21.42 17.38 16.58
C PRO A 209 20.59 17.34 15.27
N TRP A 210 20.31 18.51 14.70
CA TRP A 210 19.55 18.60 13.46
C TRP A 210 20.15 19.65 12.53
N GLN A 211 19.83 19.53 11.26
CA GLN A 211 20.15 20.50 10.22
C GLN A 211 18.87 20.90 9.47
N SER A 212 18.92 22.06 8.81
CA SER A 212 17.79 22.52 8.00
C SER A 212 17.65 21.69 6.73
N LEU A 213 16.43 21.23 6.45
CA LEU A 213 16.03 20.61 5.20
C LEU A 213 14.96 21.45 4.52
N THR A 214 15.26 21.99 3.34
CA THR A 214 14.26 22.67 2.49
C THR A 214 13.81 21.70 1.40
N ARG A 215 12.51 21.48 1.30
CA ARG A 215 11.88 20.57 0.33
C ARG A 215 10.46 20.99 -0.02
N GLU A 216 9.93 20.47 -1.12
CA GLU A 216 8.48 20.49 -1.32
C GLU A 216 7.80 19.49 -0.38
N GLY A 217 6.86 19.96 0.38
CA GLY A 217 6.00 19.20 1.25
C GLY A 217 4.53 19.48 1.01
N GLY A 218 3.66 18.52 1.31
CA GLY A 218 2.21 18.61 1.18
C GLY A 218 1.54 17.32 1.60
N SER A 219 0.23 17.34 1.74
CA SER A 219 -0.61 16.19 2.05
C SER A 219 -1.93 16.27 1.29
N LEU A 220 -2.81 15.28 1.46
CA LEU A 220 -4.17 15.36 0.89
C LEU A 220 -4.91 16.63 1.32
N ASP A 221 -4.61 17.12 2.51
CA ASP A 221 -5.28 18.28 3.12
C ASP A 221 -4.48 19.58 2.97
N ARG A 222 -3.28 19.50 2.40
CA ARG A 222 -2.38 20.65 2.25
C ARG A 222 -1.68 20.64 0.90
N PRO A 223 -1.74 21.76 0.14
CA PRO A 223 -1.09 21.87 -1.16
C PRO A 223 0.43 21.76 -1.02
N LEU A 224 1.09 21.38 -2.11
CA LEU A 224 2.55 21.37 -2.19
C LEU A 224 3.12 22.77 -2.06
N SER A 225 4.02 22.96 -1.10
CA SER A 225 4.75 24.22 -0.85
C SER A 225 6.21 23.92 -0.51
N LEU A 226 7.09 24.93 -0.64
CA LEU A 226 8.45 24.84 -0.12
C LEU A 226 8.43 25.02 1.39
N GLU A 227 9.07 24.10 2.09
CA GLU A 227 9.09 24.05 3.55
C GLU A 227 10.50 23.78 4.05
N THR A 228 10.84 24.43 5.15
CA THR A 228 12.10 24.17 5.87
C THR A 228 11.79 23.47 7.18
N LEU A 229 12.31 22.26 7.33
CA LEU A 229 12.04 21.39 8.45
C LEU A 229 13.35 20.87 9.07
N PRO A 230 13.35 20.54 10.37
CA PRO A 230 14.47 19.81 10.98
C PRO A 230 14.66 18.43 10.34
N LEU A 231 15.91 18.15 9.98
CA LEU A 231 16.40 16.85 9.54
C LEU A 231 17.34 16.29 10.61
N TYR A 232 17.01 15.14 11.14
CA TYR A 232 17.82 14.37 12.07
C TYR A 232 18.51 13.26 11.29
N LYS A 233 19.84 13.23 11.30
CA LYS A 233 20.62 12.26 10.55
C LYS A 233 21.11 11.11 11.43
N ASP A 234 21.28 9.95 10.81
CA ASP A 234 21.92 8.77 11.40
C ASP A 234 21.31 8.37 12.76
N VAL A 235 19.97 8.48 12.91
CA VAL A 235 19.30 8.20 14.19
C VAL A 235 19.12 6.70 14.39
N PRO A 236 19.71 6.12 15.47
CA PRO A 236 19.49 4.71 15.79
C PRO A 236 18.02 4.41 16.05
N THR A 237 17.51 3.40 15.37
CA THR A 237 16.09 3.01 15.44
C THR A 237 15.97 1.52 15.73
N GLN A 238 15.03 1.18 16.61
CA GLN A 238 14.72 -0.19 16.99
C GLN A 238 13.21 -0.45 16.91
N ILE A 239 12.85 -1.57 16.27
CA ILE A 239 11.47 -2.07 16.24
C ILE A 239 11.49 -3.56 16.62
N GLY A 240 11.10 -3.90 17.86
CA GLY A 240 11.34 -5.25 18.38
C GLY A 240 12.82 -5.60 18.36
N ASP A 241 13.17 -6.69 17.66
CA ASP A 241 14.57 -7.15 17.49
C ASP A 241 15.24 -6.60 16.21
N PHE A 242 14.55 -5.79 15.44
CA PHE A 242 15.07 -5.16 14.23
C PHE A 242 15.71 -3.81 14.56
N HIS A 243 16.99 -3.66 14.23
CA HIS A 243 17.79 -2.46 14.47
C HIS A 243 18.31 -1.90 13.15
N PHE A 244 18.21 -0.59 12.98
CA PHE A 244 18.75 0.12 11.83
C PHE A 244 19.06 1.58 12.19
N VAL A 245 19.75 2.26 11.30
CA VAL A 245 20.04 3.70 11.39
C VAL A 245 19.34 4.38 10.22
N ALA A 246 18.69 5.51 10.47
CA ALA A 246 17.97 6.22 9.42
C ALA A 246 17.91 7.72 9.67
N ASP A 247 17.62 8.45 8.60
CA ASP A 247 17.35 9.87 8.62
C ASP A 247 15.85 10.14 8.83
N TYR A 248 15.56 11.17 9.63
CA TYR A 248 14.20 11.56 9.95
C TYR A 248 13.99 13.06 9.75
N ARG A 249 12.88 13.45 9.13
CA ARG A 249 12.39 14.81 9.23
C ARG A 249 11.33 14.94 10.31
N LEU A 250 11.15 16.13 10.84
CA LEU A 250 10.07 16.42 11.77
C LEU A 250 8.73 16.58 11.01
N GLY A 251 7.66 16.12 11.62
CA GLY A 251 6.30 16.34 11.16
C GLY A 251 5.80 17.74 11.50
N TYR A 252 4.62 18.05 10.99
CA TYR A 252 4.03 19.37 11.16
C TYR A 252 3.32 19.54 12.51
N PRO A 253 3.36 20.72 13.10
CA PRO A 253 2.63 21.01 14.32
C PRO A 253 1.12 20.76 14.16
N GLY A 254 0.55 19.95 15.05
CA GLY A 254 -0.88 19.69 15.10
C GLY A 254 -1.43 18.67 14.07
N GLU A 255 -0.67 18.34 13.04
CA GLU A 255 -1.09 17.42 11.98
C GLU A 255 -0.53 15.99 12.20
N ASP A 256 0.77 15.88 12.39
CA ASP A 256 1.46 14.59 12.49
C ASP A 256 1.57 14.14 13.96
N LYS A 257 0.55 13.42 14.43
CA LYS A 257 0.54 12.82 15.79
C LYS A 257 1.34 11.53 15.87
N GLU A 258 1.45 10.83 14.76
CA GLU A 258 2.27 9.63 14.57
C GLU A 258 3.39 9.92 13.57
N GLY A 259 4.48 9.16 13.68
CA GLY A 259 5.53 9.17 12.67
C GLY A 259 5.16 8.31 11.46
N THR A 260 5.96 8.39 10.40
CA THR A 260 5.87 7.50 9.24
C THR A 260 7.19 6.79 9.02
N LEU A 261 7.16 5.47 9.02
CA LEU A 261 8.26 4.62 8.62
C LEU A 261 8.04 4.21 7.17
N TYR A 262 8.87 4.70 6.28
CA TYR A 262 8.84 4.35 4.88
C TYR A 262 9.55 3.01 4.62
N ILE A 263 9.27 2.39 3.49
CA ILE A 263 9.80 1.08 3.09
C ILE A 263 11.34 1.06 3.01
N ASP A 264 11.96 2.23 2.86
CA ASP A 264 13.43 2.39 2.84
C ASP A 264 14.11 1.81 4.09
N ALA A 265 13.43 1.75 5.24
CA ALA A 265 13.91 1.06 6.44
C ALA A 265 14.17 -0.44 6.22
N LEU A 266 13.57 -1.04 5.20
CA LEU A 266 13.71 -2.44 4.82
C LEU A 266 14.45 -2.62 3.49
N GLU A 267 15.18 -1.60 3.03
CA GLU A 267 15.89 -1.65 1.75
C GLU A 267 16.80 -2.89 1.66
N GLY A 268 16.82 -3.52 0.48
CA GLY A 268 17.59 -4.75 0.24
C GLY A 268 17.06 -6.00 0.94
N LYS A 269 15.86 -5.96 1.55
CA LYS A 269 15.25 -7.11 2.25
C LYS A 269 14.00 -7.59 1.57
N SER A 270 13.64 -8.84 1.87
CA SER A 270 12.31 -9.39 1.64
C SER A 270 11.54 -9.41 2.95
N PHE A 271 10.23 -9.17 2.90
CA PHE A 271 9.37 -9.26 4.08
C PHE A 271 7.96 -9.69 3.72
N VAL A 272 7.24 -10.19 4.72
CA VAL A 272 5.80 -10.45 4.61
C VAL A 272 5.04 -9.47 5.48
N LEU A 273 4.19 -8.64 4.85
CA LEU A 273 3.20 -7.81 5.53
C LEU A 273 1.93 -8.64 5.75
N ASN A 274 1.73 -9.16 6.95
CA ASN A 274 0.61 -10.03 7.29
C ASN A 274 -0.45 -9.24 8.07
N TYR A 275 -1.46 -8.74 7.37
CA TYR A 275 -2.55 -7.97 7.98
C TYR A 275 -3.40 -8.82 8.95
N PRO A 276 -3.85 -10.05 8.58
CA PRO A 276 -4.62 -10.87 9.50
C PRO A 276 -3.92 -11.16 10.82
N LYS A 277 -2.62 -11.46 10.79
CA LYS A 277 -1.81 -11.70 12.01
C LYS A 277 -1.24 -10.44 12.63
N LYS A 278 -1.39 -9.28 12.00
CA LYS A 278 -0.86 -7.98 12.46
C LYS A 278 0.63 -8.04 12.74
N VAL A 279 1.40 -8.50 11.78
CA VAL A 279 2.85 -8.64 11.88
C VAL A 279 3.52 -8.35 10.53
N ILE A 280 4.70 -7.75 10.58
CA ILE A 280 5.65 -7.72 9.46
C ILE A 280 6.73 -8.72 9.82
N GLU A 281 6.95 -9.71 8.96
CA GLU A 281 7.98 -10.74 9.11
C GLU A 281 9.10 -10.45 8.11
N ILE A 282 10.31 -10.14 8.60
CA ILE A 282 11.47 -9.89 7.75
C ILE A 282 12.12 -11.24 7.44
N LEU A 283 12.35 -11.49 6.14
CA LEU A 283 13.05 -12.64 5.64
C LEU A 283 14.56 -12.33 5.58
N GLU A 284 15.36 -13.36 5.84
CA GLU A 284 16.83 -13.29 5.72
C GLU A 284 17.24 -13.45 4.24
#